data_ebcf6ba99b6352c0838af4d2d00ae07e
#
_entry.id   ebcf6ba99b6352c0838af4d2d00ae07e
#
_cell.length_a   1.000
_cell.length_b   1.000
_cell.length_c   1.000
_cell.angle_alpha   90.00
_cell.angle_beta   90.00
_cell.angle_gamma   90.00
#
_symmetry.space_group_name_H-M   'P 1'
#
loop_
_entity.id
_entity.type
_entity.pdbx_description
1 polymer ?
#
loop_
_entity_poly.entity_id
_entity_poly.type
_entity_poly.pdbx_seq_one_letter_code
_entity_poly.pdbx_strand_id
1 'polypeptide(L)'
;MKRTGLIAVRSLQPNAASAAYTMPLRTATLPPGEPDPVLVEKLAVVQQACLGVVALIALTVFTCWIYPPFATYLPGFATRMSIPMALTVLLCALSLAISEPGNHLSLPRAARYIAAQAGILAVLILMESTFRLFPAVDSLLEADRAPGNTGGLPVHSPTAFVLLSLAMMLVNSSGAFLKRIADGLVPLMCLMTLVLLSENVFGAIGLLRLSADNMISPLILTCLVLLTWVVAMRQAAQGVWSIFVGAGIGSRIARGFAPILLIIPFLVEVARTRFILRELVPEQYGAAILTSLAAGLSMVLLLVLVWRINSMEKEIHDLTLRDELTGLYNMRGFYLLGEQTLRLAQRAELPFSVLFIDLDGLKKINDDLGHNMGSSYLAETGEIVMACFRETDVKGRFGGDEFVVAGQFSMVGIELAASRLKSMAEQRNAAVARKYPLSLSVGYVTLDHPSTESLKELVRRADEAMYREKRSKKVARA
;
A
#
# COMPACT_ATOMS: atom_id res chain seq x y z
N MET A 1 56.43 -26.18 -7.72
CA MET A 1 56.98 -24.83 -7.45
C MET A 1 55.87 -23.80 -7.43
N LYS A 2 55.91 -22.94 -6.48
CA LYS A 2 55.10 -21.76 -6.16
C LYS A 2 53.85 -21.99 -5.30
N ARG A 3 54.06 -21.73 -4.00
CA ARG A 3 53.13 -21.45 -2.93
C ARG A 3 52.43 -20.11 -3.19
N THR A 4 51.17 -20.05 -2.89
CA THR A 4 50.47 -18.76 -2.64
C THR A 4 49.69 -18.88 -1.35
N GLY A 5 49.97 -17.95 -0.43
CA GLY A 5 49.56 -17.99 0.96
C GLY A 5 48.09 -17.58 1.17
N LEU A 6 47.47 -18.26 2.12
CA LEU A 6 46.24 -17.86 2.79
C LEU A 6 46.55 -16.70 3.75
N ILE A 7 45.90 -15.58 3.56
CA ILE A 7 45.79 -14.52 4.58
C ILE A 7 44.55 -14.81 5.41
N ALA A 8 44.78 -15.20 6.66
CA ALA A 8 43.75 -15.38 7.67
C ALA A 8 43.23 -13.99 8.13
N VAL A 9 41.98 -13.68 7.86
CA VAL A 9 41.28 -12.54 8.46
C VAL A 9 40.81 -12.92 9.86
N ARG A 10 41.47 -12.36 10.85
CA ARG A 10 41.17 -12.47 12.28
C ARG A 10 39.81 -11.80 12.56
N SER A 11 38.87 -12.56 13.05
CA SER A 11 37.59 -12.10 13.61
C SER A 11 37.84 -11.25 14.88
N LEU A 12 37.54 -9.96 14.79
CA LEU A 12 37.41 -9.07 15.95
C LEU A 12 36.01 -9.27 16.53
N GLN A 13 35.96 -9.82 17.73
CA GLN A 13 34.76 -9.80 18.59
C GLN A 13 34.46 -8.35 19.00
N PRO A 14 33.23 -7.88 18.94
CA PRO A 14 32.87 -6.58 19.51
C PRO A 14 32.64 -6.72 21.01
N ASN A 15 33.34 -5.86 21.75
CA ASN A 15 33.25 -5.63 23.18
C ASN A 15 31.81 -5.33 23.66
N ALA A 16 31.40 -5.98 24.72
CA ALA A 16 30.15 -5.77 25.45
C ALA A 16 30.19 -4.48 26.29
N ALA A 17 30.06 -3.31 25.64
CA ALA A 17 29.84 -2.04 26.35
C ALA A 17 29.18 -1.01 25.40
N SER A 18 27.97 -1.29 24.90
CA SER A 18 27.11 -0.29 24.27
C SER A 18 25.65 -0.75 24.31
N ALA A 19 25.19 -1.08 25.52
CA ALA A 19 23.77 -1.28 25.79
C ALA A 19 23.20 0.01 26.40
N ALA A 20 22.99 1.05 25.59
CA ALA A 20 22.08 2.15 25.93
C ALA A 20 21.93 3.06 24.69
N TYR A 21 20.71 3.17 24.25
CA TYR A 21 20.12 3.95 23.15
C TYR A 21 19.78 3.15 21.88
N THR A 22 18.91 2.18 22.01
CA THR A 22 18.02 1.84 20.92
C THR A 22 16.85 2.82 20.93
N MET A 23 17.03 3.95 20.27
CA MET A 23 15.88 4.68 19.73
C MET A 23 15.10 3.70 18.83
N PRO A 24 13.76 3.65 18.92
CA PRO A 24 12.98 2.90 17.94
C PRO A 24 13.32 3.49 16.57
N LEU A 25 13.92 2.67 15.72
CA LEU A 25 14.10 2.96 14.30
C LEU A 25 12.73 3.34 13.76
N ARG A 26 12.48 4.64 13.57
CA ARG A 26 11.37 5.11 12.75
C ARG A 26 11.42 4.29 11.47
N THR A 27 10.33 3.59 11.22
CA THR A 27 10.05 2.79 10.03
C THR A 27 10.70 3.45 8.81
N ALA A 28 11.82 2.86 8.35
CA ALA A 28 12.35 3.18 7.05
C ALA A 28 11.19 2.95 6.07
N THR A 29 10.80 3.97 5.34
CA THR A 29 9.73 3.85 4.34
C THR A 29 10.23 2.87 3.30
N LEU A 30 9.65 1.66 3.31
CA LEU A 30 9.92 0.65 2.30
C LEU A 30 9.59 1.24 0.92
N PRO A 31 10.38 0.92 -0.12
CA PRO A 31 10.10 1.36 -1.49
C PRO A 31 8.66 1.03 -1.89
N PRO A 32 8.00 1.89 -2.67
CA PRO A 32 6.65 1.61 -3.16
C PRO A 32 6.66 0.30 -3.96
N GLY A 33 5.84 -0.68 -3.55
CA GLY A 33 5.72 -1.98 -4.20
C GLY A 33 6.36 -3.15 -3.43
N GLU A 34 7.19 -2.90 -2.43
CA GLU A 34 7.67 -3.98 -1.56
C GLU A 34 6.59 -4.40 -0.55
N PRO A 35 6.46 -5.73 -0.28
CA PRO A 35 5.52 -6.22 0.71
C PRO A 35 5.88 -5.75 2.13
N ASP A 36 4.87 -5.36 2.90
CA ASP A 36 5.03 -5.01 4.31
C ASP A 36 5.33 -6.30 5.12
N PRO A 37 6.55 -6.44 5.71
CA PRO A 37 6.96 -7.67 6.38
C PRO A 37 6.08 -8.01 7.59
N VAL A 38 5.61 -7.00 8.34
CA VAL A 38 4.72 -7.20 9.49
C VAL A 38 3.36 -7.71 9.05
N LEU A 39 2.86 -7.21 7.91
CA LEU A 39 1.60 -7.67 7.35
C LEU A 39 1.73 -9.11 6.82
N VAL A 40 2.81 -9.43 6.13
CA VAL A 40 3.08 -10.79 5.61
C VAL A 40 3.11 -11.81 6.73
N GLU A 41 3.78 -11.51 7.85
CA GLU A 41 3.81 -12.37 9.04
C GLU A 41 2.42 -12.60 9.64
N LYS A 42 1.64 -11.53 9.82
CA LYS A 42 0.25 -11.65 10.30
C LYS A 42 -0.63 -12.48 9.36
N LEU A 43 -0.48 -12.29 8.06
CA LEU A 43 -1.23 -13.06 7.06
C LEU A 43 -0.84 -14.54 7.09
N ALA A 44 0.43 -14.89 7.32
CA ALA A 44 0.87 -16.27 7.47
C ALA A 44 0.17 -16.96 8.66
N VAL A 45 0.06 -16.30 9.82
CA VAL A 45 -0.67 -16.84 10.97
C VAL A 45 -2.15 -17.06 10.65
N VAL A 46 -2.80 -16.11 9.98
CA VAL A 46 -4.20 -16.25 9.57
C VAL A 46 -4.39 -17.39 8.57
N GLN A 47 -3.46 -17.55 7.62
CA GLN A 47 -3.48 -18.67 6.66
C GLN A 47 -3.39 -20.03 7.36
N GLN A 48 -2.49 -20.18 8.32
CA GLN A 48 -2.36 -21.41 9.13
C GLN A 48 -3.63 -21.71 9.90
N ALA A 49 -4.23 -20.70 10.54
CA ALA A 49 -5.50 -20.84 11.25
C ALA A 49 -6.62 -21.32 10.31
N CYS A 50 -6.74 -20.72 9.11
CA CYS A 50 -7.71 -21.13 8.09
C CYS A 50 -7.50 -22.59 7.66
N LEU A 51 -6.25 -23.00 7.40
CA LEU A 51 -5.92 -24.38 7.03
C LEU A 51 -6.23 -25.34 8.16
N GLY A 52 -5.96 -24.97 9.42
CA GLY A 52 -6.33 -25.75 10.61
C GLY A 52 -7.83 -25.99 10.73
N VAL A 53 -8.64 -24.93 10.50
CA VAL A 53 -10.11 -25.05 10.50
C VAL A 53 -10.59 -25.97 9.38
N VAL A 54 -10.07 -25.84 8.15
CA VAL A 54 -10.42 -26.69 7.02
C VAL A 54 -10.05 -28.16 7.31
N ALA A 55 -8.87 -28.42 7.85
CA ALA A 55 -8.45 -29.77 8.23
C ALA A 55 -9.34 -30.34 9.34
N LEU A 56 -9.72 -29.55 10.34
CA LEU A 56 -10.63 -29.96 11.38
C LEU A 56 -12.00 -30.35 10.84
N ILE A 57 -12.57 -29.56 9.93
CA ILE A 57 -13.85 -29.87 9.28
C ILE A 57 -13.73 -31.20 8.51
N ALA A 58 -12.71 -31.37 7.69
CA ALA A 58 -12.51 -32.60 6.93
C ALA A 58 -12.35 -33.83 7.83
N LEU A 59 -11.53 -33.74 8.89
CA LEU A 59 -11.35 -34.81 9.88
C LEU A 59 -12.63 -35.14 10.63
N THR A 60 -13.45 -34.14 10.99
CA THR A 60 -14.76 -34.34 11.62
C THR A 60 -15.69 -35.16 10.72
N VAL A 61 -15.72 -34.82 9.42
CA VAL A 61 -16.50 -35.57 8.43
C VAL A 61 -16.00 -37.01 8.32
N PHE A 62 -14.70 -37.24 8.23
CA PHE A 62 -14.11 -38.60 8.23
C PHE A 62 -14.49 -39.39 9.49
N THR A 63 -14.44 -38.74 10.66
CA THR A 63 -14.78 -39.38 11.95
C THR A 63 -16.27 -39.80 11.94
N CYS A 64 -17.17 -38.95 11.44
CA CYS A 64 -18.60 -39.30 11.31
C CYS A 64 -18.83 -40.52 10.41
N TRP A 65 -18.04 -40.68 9.36
CA TRP A 65 -18.15 -41.81 8.44
C TRP A 65 -17.58 -43.11 9.02
N ILE A 66 -16.44 -43.03 9.74
CA ILE A 66 -15.82 -44.22 10.36
C ILE A 66 -16.61 -44.67 11.57
N TYR A 67 -17.15 -43.72 12.37
CA TYR A 67 -17.90 -43.98 13.58
C TYR A 67 -19.26 -43.25 13.54
N PRO A 68 -20.28 -43.80 12.89
CA PRO A 68 -21.60 -43.17 12.72
C PRO A 68 -22.27 -42.66 14.01
N PRO A 69 -22.11 -43.32 15.18
CA PRO A 69 -22.67 -42.76 16.43
C PRO A 69 -22.17 -41.35 16.78
N PHE A 70 -20.98 -40.98 16.32
CA PHE A 70 -20.47 -39.63 16.55
C PHE A 70 -21.28 -38.55 15.83
N ALA A 71 -21.87 -38.88 14.69
CA ALA A 71 -22.72 -37.96 13.93
C ALA A 71 -23.99 -37.51 14.69
N THR A 72 -24.45 -38.30 15.70
CA THR A 72 -25.64 -37.94 16.50
C THR A 72 -25.38 -36.77 17.45
N TYR A 73 -24.12 -36.49 17.79
CA TYR A 73 -23.72 -35.37 18.64
C TYR A 73 -23.48 -34.07 17.85
N LEU A 74 -23.49 -34.14 16.51
CA LEU A 74 -23.23 -33.00 15.65
C LEU A 74 -24.53 -32.47 15.02
N PRO A 75 -24.57 -31.17 14.70
CA PRO A 75 -25.68 -30.61 13.93
C PRO A 75 -25.86 -31.35 12.60
N GLY A 76 -27.10 -31.59 12.15
CA GLY A 76 -27.40 -32.37 10.94
C GLY A 76 -26.80 -31.85 9.62
N PHE A 77 -26.23 -30.65 9.60
CA PHE A 77 -25.44 -30.15 8.46
C PHE A 77 -24.01 -30.70 8.43
N ALA A 78 -23.48 -31.21 9.54
CA ALA A 78 -22.10 -31.76 9.61
C ALA A 78 -21.95 -33.08 8.85
N THR A 79 -23.06 -33.76 8.56
CA THR A 79 -23.09 -35.01 7.80
C THR A 79 -23.35 -34.80 6.29
N ARG A 80 -23.49 -33.54 5.85
CA ARG A 80 -23.77 -33.16 4.46
C ARG A 80 -22.51 -32.90 3.64
N MET A 81 -21.50 -33.75 3.79
CA MET A 81 -20.29 -33.72 2.97
C MET A 81 -19.85 -35.16 2.73
N SER A 82 -19.68 -35.53 1.47
CA SER A 82 -19.23 -36.87 1.09
C SER A 82 -17.76 -37.12 1.41
N ILE A 83 -17.38 -38.39 1.55
CA ILE A 83 -16.00 -38.81 1.76
C ILE A 83 -15.07 -38.33 0.63
N PRO A 84 -15.40 -38.51 -0.68
CA PRO A 84 -14.54 -38.04 -1.76
C PRO A 84 -14.34 -36.53 -1.71
N MET A 85 -15.36 -35.73 -1.36
CA MET A 85 -15.26 -34.29 -1.24
C MET A 85 -14.40 -33.89 -0.01
N ALA A 86 -14.59 -34.57 1.14
CA ALA A 86 -13.75 -34.34 2.33
C ALA A 86 -12.27 -34.67 2.05
N LEU A 87 -12.00 -35.73 1.30
CA LEU A 87 -10.65 -36.06 0.87
C LEU A 87 -10.06 -34.98 -0.07
N THR A 88 -10.85 -34.49 -1.01
CA THR A 88 -10.43 -33.38 -1.90
C THR A 88 -10.05 -32.15 -1.10
N VAL A 89 -10.87 -31.75 -0.13
CA VAL A 89 -10.62 -30.62 0.77
C VAL A 89 -9.35 -30.83 1.59
N LEU A 90 -9.17 -32.04 2.14
CA LEU A 90 -7.97 -32.37 2.93
C LEU A 90 -6.69 -32.32 2.08
N LEU A 91 -6.73 -32.87 0.86
CA LEU A 91 -5.61 -32.78 -0.08
C LEU A 91 -5.27 -31.34 -0.45
N CYS A 92 -6.27 -30.49 -0.68
CA CYS A 92 -6.06 -29.06 -0.91
C CYS A 92 -5.40 -28.37 0.29
N ALA A 93 -5.92 -28.61 1.50
CA ALA A 93 -5.35 -28.05 2.73
C ALA A 93 -3.90 -28.52 2.96
N LEU A 94 -3.63 -29.81 2.77
CA LEU A 94 -2.31 -30.41 2.90
C LEU A 94 -1.32 -29.80 1.87
N SER A 95 -1.72 -29.70 0.61
CA SER A 95 -0.92 -29.07 -0.45
C SER A 95 -0.53 -27.63 -0.07
N LEU A 96 -1.49 -26.85 0.44
CA LEU A 96 -1.20 -25.49 0.90
C LEU A 96 -0.31 -25.49 2.15
N ALA A 97 -0.51 -26.37 3.11
CA ALA A 97 0.33 -26.44 4.31
C ALA A 97 1.81 -26.75 3.98
N ILE A 98 2.06 -27.70 3.06
CA ILE A 98 3.41 -28.10 2.66
C ILE A 98 4.11 -27.05 1.76
N SER A 99 3.36 -26.21 1.06
CA SER A 99 3.92 -25.19 0.16
C SER A 99 4.15 -23.83 0.80
N GLU A 100 4.17 -23.74 2.13
CA GLU A 100 4.29 -22.46 2.86
C GLU A 100 5.62 -21.74 2.55
N PRO A 101 5.58 -20.48 2.07
CA PRO A 101 6.79 -19.70 1.83
C PRO A 101 7.50 -19.40 3.16
N GLY A 102 8.81 -19.66 3.22
CA GLY A 102 9.62 -19.40 4.44
C GLY A 102 9.72 -20.56 5.42
N ASN A 103 9.01 -21.64 5.24
CA ASN A 103 9.16 -22.85 6.04
C ASN A 103 10.35 -23.68 5.50
N HIS A 104 11.31 -24.04 6.37
CA HIS A 104 12.46 -24.91 6.01
C HIS A 104 12.05 -26.28 5.50
N LEU A 105 10.84 -26.72 5.79
CA LEU A 105 10.24 -27.99 5.35
C LEU A 105 9.37 -27.83 4.09
N SER A 106 9.40 -26.69 3.44
CA SER A 106 8.56 -26.48 2.24
C SER A 106 9.02 -27.39 1.08
N LEU A 107 8.07 -28.20 0.58
CA LEU A 107 8.26 -29.13 -0.54
C LEU A 107 7.38 -28.73 -1.73
N PRO A 108 7.72 -27.69 -2.50
CA PRO A 108 6.83 -27.13 -3.53
C PRO A 108 6.53 -28.13 -4.66
N ARG A 109 7.41 -29.10 -4.92
CA ARG A 109 7.13 -30.18 -5.89
C ARG A 109 6.06 -31.15 -5.35
N ALA A 110 6.20 -31.59 -4.11
CA ALA A 110 5.25 -32.48 -3.46
C ALA A 110 3.87 -31.81 -3.34
N ALA A 111 3.82 -30.54 -2.96
CA ALA A 111 2.60 -29.76 -2.89
C ALA A 111 1.86 -29.71 -4.23
N ARG A 112 2.58 -29.54 -5.36
CA ARG A 112 1.97 -29.56 -6.70
C ARG A 112 1.42 -30.93 -7.07
N TYR A 113 2.10 -32.03 -6.72
CA TYR A 113 1.57 -33.36 -6.93
C TYR A 113 0.29 -33.62 -6.11
N ILE A 114 0.27 -33.17 -4.86
CA ILE A 114 -0.93 -33.30 -4.00
C ILE A 114 -2.08 -32.45 -4.56
N ALA A 115 -1.81 -31.22 -5.02
CA ALA A 115 -2.81 -30.39 -5.70
C ALA A 115 -3.36 -31.05 -6.97
N ALA A 116 -2.48 -31.69 -7.75
CA ALA A 116 -2.91 -32.44 -8.94
C ALA A 116 -3.81 -33.64 -8.58
N GLN A 117 -3.50 -34.37 -7.51
CA GLN A 117 -4.35 -35.45 -7.01
C GLN A 117 -5.72 -34.95 -6.56
N ALA A 118 -5.77 -33.81 -5.84
CA ALA A 118 -7.01 -33.15 -5.47
C ALA A 118 -7.84 -32.76 -6.71
N GLY A 119 -7.17 -32.22 -7.74
CA GLY A 119 -7.81 -31.86 -9.00
C GLY A 119 -8.35 -33.07 -9.77
N ILE A 120 -7.60 -34.16 -9.87
CA ILE A 120 -8.07 -35.42 -10.49
C ILE A 120 -9.29 -35.94 -9.75
N LEU A 121 -9.25 -35.98 -8.43
CA LEU A 121 -10.39 -36.40 -7.62
C LEU A 121 -11.62 -35.52 -7.83
N ALA A 122 -11.44 -34.20 -7.87
CA ALA A 122 -12.51 -33.25 -8.16
C ALA A 122 -13.09 -33.45 -9.59
N VAL A 123 -12.25 -33.74 -10.58
CA VAL A 123 -12.71 -34.07 -11.94
C VAL A 123 -13.50 -35.39 -11.96
N LEU A 124 -13.04 -36.41 -11.24
CA LEU A 124 -13.80 -37.69 -11.13
C LEU A 124 -15.18 -37.49 -10.50
N ILE A 125 -15.27 -36.70 -9.41
CA ILE A 125 -16.50 -36.30 -8.77
C ILE A 125 -17.42 -35.53 -9.76
N LEU A 126 -16.83 -34.62 -10.54
CA LEU A 126 -17.54 -33.83 -11.54
C LEU A 126 -18.12 -34.74 -12.67
N MET A 127 -17.29 -35.68 -13.14
CA MET A 127 -17.72 -36.62 -14.16
C MET A 127 -18.85 -37.54 -13.65
N GLU A 128 -18.75 -38.03 -12.42
CA GLU A 128 -19.78 -38.82 -11.79
C GLU A 128 -21.08 -38.05 -11.61
N SER A 129 -20.96 -36.78 -11.11
CA SER A 129 -22.14 -35.92 -10.92
C SER A 129 -22.83 -35.57 -12.23
N THR A 130 -22.13 -35.58 -13.37
CA THR A 130 -22.68 -35.22 -14.68
C THR A 130 -23.17 -36.43 -15.44
N PHE A 131 -22.40 -37.52 -15.45
CA PHE A 131 -22.65 -38.67 -16.33
C PHE A 131 -23.11 -39.94 -15.62
N ARG A 132 -23.00 -39.99 -14.26
CA ARG A 132 -23.39 -41.17 -13.44
C ARG A 132 -22.80 -42.48 -13.94
N LEU A 133 -21.50 -42.49 -14.18
CA LEU A 133 -20.76 -43.60 -14.81
C LEU A 133 -20.60 -44.80 -13.88
N PHE A 134 -20.53 -44.58 -12.58
CA PHE A 134 -20.20 -45.59 -11.57
C PHE A 134 -21.18 -45.59 -10.40
N PRO A 135 -22.22 -46.45 -10.40
CA PRO A 135 -23.23 -46.51 -9.34
C PRO A 135 -22.66 -46.70 -7.91
N ALA A 136 -21.50 -47.39 -7.80
CA ALA A 136 -20.84 -47.57 -6.51
C ALA A 136 -20.24 -46.27 -5.96
N VAL A 137 -19.84 -45.34 -6.83
CA VAL A 137 -19.33 -44.01 -6.44
C VAL A 137 -20.50 -43.08 -6.13
N ASP A 138 -21.63 -43.22 -6.83
CA ASP A 138 -22.85 -42.45 -6.61
C ASP A 138 -23.35 -42.59 -5.15
N SER A 139 -23.30 -43.80 -4.57
CA SER A 139 -23.64 -44.04 -3.17
C SER A 139 -22.70 -43.33 -2.18
N LEU A 140 -21.45 -43.17 -2.51
CA LEU A 140 -20.49 -42.42 -1.68
C LEU A 140 -20.71 -40.91 -1.74
N LEU A 141 -21.29 -40.43 -2.84
CA LEU A 141 -21.62 -39.00 -3.07
C LEU A 141 -23.01 -38.61 -2.57
N GLU A 142 -23.81 -39.59 -2.08
CA GLU A 142 -25.19 -39.35 -1.66
C GLU A 142 -25.32 -38.30 -0.54
N ALA A 143 -24.31 -38.18 0.32
CA ALA A 143 -24.24 -37.18 1.39
C ALA A 143 -24.16 -35.73 0.87
N ASP A 144 -23.70 -35.51 -0.36
CA ASP A 144 -23.62 -34.17 -0.99
C ASP A 144 -24.99 -33.72 -1.55
N ARG A 145 -26.00 -34.62 -1.56
CA ARG A 145 -27.34 -34.27 -1.99
C ARG A 145 -28.16 -33.57 -0.90
N ALA A 146 -29.01 -32.63 -1.30
CA ALA A 146 -29.97 -32.03 -0.38
C ALA A 146 -31.00 -33.10 0.09
N PRO A 147 -31.50 -33.03 1.35
CA PRO A 147 -32.48 -33.98 1.86
C PRO A 147 -33.76 -33.97 1.00
N GLY A 148 -34.17 -35.16 0.55
CA GLY A 148 -35.36 -35.31 -0.28
C GLY A 148 -35.14 -35.11 -1.79
N ASN A 149 -33.92 -34.82 -2.21
CA ASN A 149 -33.60 -34.67 -3.62
C ASN A 149 -33.21 -36.00 -4.26
N THR A 150 -33.99 -36.45 -5.22
CA THR A 150 -33.70 -37.59 -6.11
C THR A 150 -32.98 -37.14 -7.39
N GLY A 151 -32.70 -35.85 -7.52
CA GLY A 151 -32.04 -35.22 -8.66
C GLY A 151 -30.56 -35.48 -8.75
N GLY A 152 -29.89 -34.75 -9.65
CA GLY A 152 -28.43 -34.85 -9.85
C GLY A 152 -27.63 -34.30 -8.68
N LEU A 153 -26.36 -34.72 -8.58
CA LEU A 153 -25.37 -34.15 -7.65
C LEU A 153 -25.05 -32.70 -8.02
N PRO A 154 -24.73 -31.85 -7.07
CA PRO A 154 -24.33 -30.44 -7.36
C PRO A 154 -23.03 -30.43 -8.17
N VAL A 155 -23.10 -29.94 -9.41
CA VAL A 155 -21.95 -29.86 -10.34
C VAL A 155 -21.00 -28.73 -9.97
N HIS A 156 -21.49 -27.74 -9.22
CA HIS A 156 -20.75 -26.49 -8.99
C HIS A 156 -19.62 -26.63 -7.97
N SER A 157 -19.81 -27.42 -6.91
CA SER A 157 -18.78 -27.64 -5.90
C SER A 157 -17.55 -28.36 -6.49
N PRO A 158 -17.65 -29.49 -7.21
CA PRO A 158 -16.47 -30.11 -7.81
C PRO A 158 -15.82 -29.21 -8.87
N THR A 159 -16.61 -28.46 -9.67
CA THR A 159 -16.04 -27.48 -10.63
C THR A 159 -15.19 -26.42 -9.93
N ALA A 160 -15.67 -25.87 -8.80
CA ALA A 160 -14.91 -24.91 -8.02
C ALA A 160 -13.60 -25.50 -7.47
N PHE A 161 -13.61 -26.77 -7.02
CA PHE A 161 -12.40 -27.45 -6.55
C PHE A 161 -11.43 -27.82 -7.68
N VAL A 162 -11.89 -28.07 -8.89
CA VAL A 162 -11.04 -28.21 -10.08
C VAL A 162 -10.29 -26.90 -10.33
N LEU A 163 -11.00 -25.76 -10.35
CA LEU A 163 -10.37 -24.45 -10.52
C LEU A 163 -9.41 -24.12 -9.39
N LEU A 164 -9.76 -24.43 -8.15
CA LEU A 164 -8.91 -24.24 -6.98
C LEU A 164 -7.63 -25.05 -7.09
N SER A 165 -7.73 -26.33 -7.42
CA SER A 165 -6.56 -27.23 -7.58
C SER A 165 -5.65 -26.75 -8.68
N LEU A 166 -6.21 -26.30 -9.82
CA LEU A 166 -5.44 -25.72 -10.92
C LEU A 166 -4.71 -24.44 -10.49
N ALA A 167 -5.40 -23.55 -9.78
CA ALA A 167 -4.78 -22.34 -9.22
C ALA A 167 -3.61 -22.68 -8.29
N MET A 168 -3.78 -23.66 -7.39
CA MET A 168 -2.74 -24.12 -6.46
C MET A 168 -1.51 -24.69 -7.17
N MET A 169 -1.68 -25.40 -8.30
CA MET A 169 -0.58 -25.90 -9.13
C MET A 169 0.22 -24.76 -9.77
N LEU A 170 -0.46 -23.67 -10.15
CA LEU A 170 0.13 -22.57 -10.90
C LEU A 170 0.77 -21.50 -10.03
N VAL A 171 0.20 -21.21 -8.84
CA VAL A 171 0.69 -20.18 -7.90
C VAL A 171 2.17 -20.40 -7.53
N ASN A 172 2.61 -21.66 -7.38
CA ASN A 172 3.98 -22.02 -7.02
C ASN A 172 4.89 -22.31 -8.23
N SER A 173 4.46 -21.92 -9.45
CA SER A 173 5.26 -22.17 -10.65
C SER A 173 6.36 -21.12 -10.81
N SER A 174 7.50 -21.53 -11.40
CA SER A 174 8.66 -20.65 -11.66
C SER A 174 8.60 -19.95 -13.03
N GLY A 175 7.69 -20.36 -13.92
CA GLY A 175 7.59 -19.83 -15.28
C GLY A 175 6.79 -18.55 -15.38
N ALA A 176 7.29 -17.52 -16.07
CA ALA A 176 6.59 -16.24 -16.25
C ALA A 176 5.21 -16.38 -16.93
N PHE A 177 5.08 -17.30 -17.87
CA PHE A 177 3.82 -17.60 -18.55
C PHE A 177 2.78 -18.21 -17.59
N LEU A 178 3.20 -19.18 -16.78
CA LEU A 178 2.33 -19.85 -15.81
C LEU A 178 1.87 -18.88 -14.69
N LYS A 179 2.75 -17.95 -14.30
CA LYS A 179 2.37 -16.87 -13.36
C LYS A 179 1.27 -15.96 -13.92
N ARG A 180 1.34 -15.58 -15.19
CA ARG A 180 0.27 -14.79 -15.83
C ARG A 180 -1.07 -15.53 -15.87
N ILE A 181 -1.03 -16.85 -16.11
CA ILE A 181 -2.25 -17.68 -16.04
C ILE A 181 -2.79 -17.69 -14.61
N ALA A 182 -1.94 -17.85 -13.59
CA ALA A 182 -2.35 -17.80 -12.19
C ALA A 182 -2.97 -16.43 -11.82
N ASP A 183 -2.39 -15.32 -12.32
CA ASP A 183 -2.91 -13.96 -12.11
C ASP A 183 -4.34 -13.78 -12.63
N GLY A 184 -4.72 -14.48 -13.70
CA GLY A 184 -6.09 -14.49 -14.23
C GLY A 184 -7.01 -15.53 -13.56
N LEU A 185 -6.46 -16.68 -13.18
CA LEU A 185 -7.24 -17.79 -12.65
C LEU A 185 -7.69 -17.55 -11.19
N VAL A 186 -6.84 -16.93 -10.37
CA VAL A 186 -7.18 -16.63 -8.97
C VAL A 186 -8.36 -15.67 -8.84
N PRO A 187 -8.46 -14.54 -9.59
CA PRO A 187 -9.67 -13.72 -9.57
C PRO A 187 -10.90 -14.46 -10.06
N LEU A 188 -10.77 -15.30 -11.09
CA LEU A 188 -11.87 -16.11 -11.59
C LEU A 188 -12.40 -17.09 -10.51
N MET A 189 -11.48 -17.73 -9.79
CA MET A 189 -11.79 -18.59 -8.66
C MET A 189 -12.48 -17.80 -7.52
N CYS A 190 -11.98 -16.60 -7.18
CA CYS A 190 -12.61 -15.72 -6.20
C CYS A 190 -14.04 -15.34 -6.62
N LEU A 191 -14.22 -14.97 -7.89
CA LEU A 191 -15.53 -14.65 -8.44
C LEU A 191 -16.48 -15.85 -8.36
N MET A 192 -16.04 -17.04 -8.76
CA MET A 192 -16.82 -18.28 -8.66
C MET A 192 -17.23 -18.55 -7.20
N THR A 193 -16.29 -18.45 -6.26
CA THR A 193 -16.58 -18.64 -4.83
C THR A 193 -17.57 -17.61 -4.31
N LEU A 194 -17.49 -16.36 -4.78
CA LEU A 194 -18.42 -15.29 -4.42
C LEU A 194 -19.83 -15.56 -4.96
N VAL A 195 -19.94 -16.05 -6.19
CA VAL A 195 -21.23 -16.44 -6.80
C VAL A 195 -21.87 -17.57 -6.00
N LEU A 196 -21.11 -18.62 -5.65
CA LEU A 196 -21.60 -19.74 -4.85
C LEU A 196 -22.01 -19.33 -3.43
N LEU A 197 -21.28 -18.39 -2.84
CA LEU A 197 -21.64 -17.82 -1.54
C LEU A 197 -22.94 -17.02 -1.64
N SER A 198 -23.11 -16.21 -2.68
CA SER A 198 -24.34 -15.46 -2.93
C SER A 198 -25.53 -16.37 -3.14
N GLU A 199 -25.38 -17.44 -3.93
CA GLU A 199 -26.42 -18.44 -4.17
C GLU A 199 -26.88 -19.09 -2.86
N ASN A 200 -25.94 -19.47 -2.00
CA ASN A 200 -26.25 -20.10 -0.72
C ASN A 200 -26.93 -19.15 0.29
N VAL A 201 -26.46 -17.89 0.34
CA VAL A 201 -26.97 -16.89 1.29
C VAL A 201 -28.35 -16.35 0.89
N PHE A 202 -28.58 -16.14 -0.39
CA PHE A 202 -29.80 -15.48 -0.89
C PHE A 202 -30.83 -16.44 -1.50
N GLY A 203 -30.49 -17.72 -1.64
CA GLY A 203 -31.33 -18.66 -2.33
C GLY A 203 -31.62 -18.26 -3.78
N ALA A 204 -30.64 -17.60 -4.42
CA ALA A 204 -30.75 -17.04 -5.78
C ALA A 204 -30.74 -18.14 -6.85
N ILE A 205 -31.71 -19.05 -6.75
CA ILE A 205 -31.90 -20.28 -7.52
C ILE A 205 -32.06 -20.00 -9.03
N GLY A 206 -32.33 -18.75 -9.41
CA GLY A 206 -32.68 -18.39 -10.78
C GLY A 206 -31.51 -17.98 -11.69
N LEU A 207 -30.33 -17.62 -11.16
CA LEU A 207 -29.27 -17.01 -11.98
C LEU A 207 -28.59 -18.00 -12.94
N LEU A 208 -28.47 -19.27 -12.54
CA LEU A 208 -27.85 -20.33 -13.33
C LEU A 208 -28.85 -21.44 -13.79
N ARG A 209 -30.17 -21.19 -13.70
CA ARG A 209 -31.23 -22.17 -14.00
C ARG A 209 -31.12 -23.48 -13.21
N LEU A 210 -30.66 -23.41 -12.00
CA LEU A 210 -30.44 -24.56 -11.14
C LEU A 210 -31.71 -24.81 -10.32
N SER A 211 -32.13 -26.07 -10.22
CA SER A 211 -33.24 -26.44 -9.38
C SER A 211 -32.91 -26.18 -7.90
N ALA A 212 -33.91 -25.86 -7.09
CA ALA A 212 -33.78 -25.64 -5.63
C ALA A 212 -33.08 -26.79 -4.89
N ASP A 213 -32.95 -27.92 -5.57
CA ASP A 213 -32.46 -29.19 -5.06
C ASP A 213 -30.90 -29.29 -5.05
N ASN A 214 -30.21 -28.33 -5.66
CA ASN A 214 -28.74 -28.40 -5.86
C ASN A 214 -27.93 -27.45 -4.98
N MET A 215 -28.46 -27.08 -3.80
CA MET A 215 -27.70 -26.23 -2.86
C MET A 215 -26.42 -26.90 -2.36
N ILE A 216 -25.34 -26.15 -2.36
CA ILE A 216 -24.04 -26.60 -1.84
C ILE A 216 -24.12 -26.74 -0.32
N SER A 217 -23.53 -27.82 0.22
CA SER A 217 -23.38 -27.98 1.67
C SER A 217 -22.64 -26.77 2.28
N PRO A 218 -23.16 -26.20 3.39
CA PRO A 218 -22.50 -25.09 4.09
C PRO A 218 -21.04 -25.39 4.49
N LEU A 219 -20.71 -26.67 4.78
CA LEU A 219 -19.35 -27.09 5.12
C LEU A 219 -18.42 -27.03 3.91
N ILE A 220 -18.88 -27.51 2.76
CA ILE A 220 -18.12 -27.46 1.50
C ILE A 220 -17.86 -26.00 1.12
N LEU A 221 -18.89 -25.15 1.22
CA LEU A 221 -18.79 -23.72 0.93
C LEU A 221 -17.79 -23.02 1.89
N THR A 222 -17.87 -23.31 3.18
CA THR A 222 -16.93 -22.75 4.18
C THR A 222 -15.49 -23.14 3.86
N CYS A 223 -15.24 -24.43 3.57
CA CYS A 223 -13.91 -24.90 3.17
C CYS A 223 -13.44 -24.21 1.88
N LEU A 224 -14.32 -24.08 0.88
CA LEU A 224 -14.00 -23.42 -0.38
C LEU A 224 -13.63 -21.94 -0.17
N VAL A 225 -14.39 -21.20 0.64
CA VAL A 225 -14.11 -19.79 0.97
C VAL A 225 -12.74 -19.65 1.66
N LEU A 226 -12.47 -20.48 2.68
CA LEU A 226 -11.21 -20.43 3.42
C LEU A 226 -10.01 -20.80 2.54
N LEU A 227 -10.12 -21.85 1.73
CA LEU A 227 -9.05 -22.27 0.81
C LEU A 227 -8.81 -21.21 -0.29
N THR A 228 -9.89 -20.66 -0.86
CA THR A 228 -9.81 -19.57 -1.84
C THR A 228 -9.11 -18.36 -1.25
N TRP A 229 -9.46 -17.98 -0.02
CA TRP A 229 -8.78 -16.90 0.70
C TRP A 229 -7.28 -17.14 0.86
N VAL A 230 -6.89 -18.35 1.29
CA VAL A 230 -5.46 -18.71 1.44
C VAL A 230 -4.71 -18.62 0.11
N VAL A 231 -5.29 -19.14 -0.99
CA VAL A 231 -4.68 -19.07 -2.32
C VAL A 231 -4.55 -17.63 -2.80
N ALA A 232 -5.60 -16.81 -2.63
CA ALA A 232 -5.59 -15.40 -3.00
C ALA A 232 -4.52 -14.61 -2.22
N MET A 233 -4.37 -14.87 -0.91
CA MET A 233 -3.35 -14.24 -0.09
C MET A 233 -1.94 -14.65 -0.47
N ARG A 234 -1.71 -15.88 -0.89
CA ARG A 234 -0.40 -16.33 -1.41
C ARG A 234 -0.04 -15.67 -2.73
N GLN A 235 -1.03 -15.54 -3.62
CA GLN A 235 -0.84 -14.78 -4.86
C GLN A 235 -0.63 -13.29 -4.60
N ALA A 236 -1.17 -12.75 -3.51
CA ALA A 236 -1.00 -11.34 -3.14
C ALA A 236 0.47 -10.96 -2.87
N ALA A 237 1.33 -11.90 -2.49
CA ALA A 237 2.77 -11.66 -2.38
C ALA A 237 3.46 -11.49 -3.74
N GLN A 238 2.80 -11.84 -4.85
CA GLN A 238 3.33 -11.83 -6.20
C GLN A 238 2.25 -11.35 -7.20
N GLY A 239 2.61 -10.55 -8.19
CA GLY A 239 1.72 -10.14 -9.26
C GLY A 239 0.75 -8.98 -8.93
N VAL A 240 -0.41 -8.93 -9.61
CA VAL A 240 -1.40 -7.83 -9.53
C VAL A 240 -1.96 -7.66 -8.11
N TRP A 241 -2.05 -8.74 -7.35
CA TRP A 241 -2.58 -8.74 -5.98
C TRP A 241 -1.63 -8.13 -4.94
N SER A 242 -0.36 -7.86 -5.30
CA SER A 242 0.63 -7.19 -4.42
C SER A 242 0.14 -5.83 -3.91
N ILE A 243 -0.85 -5.23 -4.60
CA ILE A 243 -1.53 -4.01 -4.16
C ILE A 243 -2.16 -4.15 -2.76
N PHE A 244 -2.53 -5.36 -2.33
CA PHE A 244 -3.09 -5.59 -0.99
C PHE A 244 -2.04 -5.81 0.10
N VAL A 245 -0.81 -6.16 -0.26
CA VAL A 245 0.25 -6.54 0.70
C VAL A 245 1.37 -5.50 0.77
N GLY A 246 1.46 -4.61 -0.23
CA GLY A 246 2.48 -3.58 -0.30
C GLY A 246 2.44 -2.57 0.86
N ALA A 247 3.59 -1.96 1.15
CA ALA A 247 3.74 -0.89 2.14
C ALA A 247 3.25 0.48 1.63
N GLY A 248 3.00 0.61 0.33
CA GLY A 248 2.62 1.85 -0.34
C GLY A 248 1.24 2.40 0.06
N ILE A 249 1.01 3.66 -0.30
CA ILE A 249 -0.24 4.40 -0.04
C ILE A 249 -1.43 3.71 -0.72
N GLY A 250 -1.28 3.30 -1.99
CA GLY A 250 -2.30 2.57 -2.72
C GLY A 250 -2.72 1.27 -2.02
N SER A 251 -1.77 0.56 -1.43
CA SER A 251 -2.02 -0.68 -0.68
C SER A 251 -2.81 -0.42 0.62
N ARG A 252 -2.52 0.67 1.32
CA ARG A 252 -3.29 1.07 2.51
C ARG A 252 -4.74 1.42 2.16
N ILE A 253 -4.94 2.12 1.05
CA ILE A 253 -6.28 2.45 0.53
C ILE A 253 -7.01 1.17 0.13
N ALA A 254 -6.39 0.30 -0.66
CA ALA A 254 -6.99 -0.95 -1.14
C ALA A 254 -7.46 -1.83 0.04
N ARG A 255 -6.63 -2.00 1.06
CA ARG A 255 -6.98 -2.77 2.28
C ARG A 255 -8.17 -2.17 3.06
N GLY A 256 -8.26 -0.85 3.12
CA GLY A 256 -9.37 -0.17 3.81
C GLY A 256 -10.69 -0.26 3.06
N PHE A 257 -10.66 -0.15 1.74
CA PHE A 257 -11.87 -0.03 0.93
C PHE A 257 -12.36 -1.34 0.32
N ALA A 258 -11.48 -2.28 -0.02
CA ALA A 258 -11.88 -3.53 -0.65
C ALA A 258 -12.87 -4.36 0.18
N PRO A 259 -12.72 -4.54 1.50
CA PRO A 259 -13.74 -5.24 2.30
C PRO A 259 -15.09 -4.55 2.27
N ILE A 260 -15.10 -3.23 2.32
CA ILE A 260 -16.33 -2.43 2.30
C ILE A 260 -17.06 -2.59 0.96
N LEU A 261 -16.32 -2.47 -0.16
CA LEU A 261 -16.84 -2.68 -1.51
C LEU A 261 -17.41 -4.09 -1.71
N LEU A 262 -16.81 -5.09 -1.08
CA LEU A 262 -17.28 -6.47 -1.15
C LEU A 262 -18.54 -6.70 -0.30
N ILE A 263 -18.62 -6.12 0.88
CA ILE A 263 -19.70 -6.37 1.86
C ILE A 263 -20.97 -5.58 1.49
N ILE A 264 -20.85 -4.37 0.97
CA ILE A 264 -22.02 -3.51 0.67
C ILE A 264 -23.07 -4.19 -0.21
N PRO A 265 -22.75 -4.80 -1.37
CA PRO A 265 -23.73 -5.48 -2.22
C PRO A 265 -24.48 -6.59 -1.48
N PHE A 266 -23.77 -7.35 -0.63
CA PHE A 266 -24.35 -8.41 0.18
C PHE A 266 -25.32 -7.85 1.22
N LEU A 267 -24.98 -6.78 1.93
CA LEU A 267 -25.84 -6.13 2.90
C LEU A 267 -27.12 -5.58 2.25
N VAL A 268 -26.98 -4.98 1.08
CA VAL A 268 -28.11 -4.44 0.31
C VAL A 268 -29.05 -5.58 -0.09
N GLU A 269 -28.52 -6.71 -0.56
CA GLU A 269 -29.34 -7.87 -0.97
C GLU A 269 -29.99 -8.57 0.23
N VAL A 270 -29.28 -8.73 1.35
CA VAL A 270 -29.88 -9.24 2.61
C VAL A 270 -31.02 -8.33 3.06
N ALA A 271 -30.81 -7.03 3.04
CA ALA A 271 -31.85 -6.07 3.40
C ALA A 271 -33.06 -6.20 2.47
N ARG A 272 -32.83 -6.25 1.15
CA ARG A 272 -33.90 -6.42 0.15
C ARG A 272 -34.73 -7.67 0.44
N THR A 273 -34.08 -8.81 0.58
CA THR A 273 -34.74 -10.11 0.83
C THR A 273 -35.55 -10.08 2.13
N ARG A 274 -34.99 -9.47 3.21
CA ARG A 274 -35.69 -9.38 4.51
C ARG A 274 -36.88 -8.43 4.48
N PHE A 275 -36.78 -7.30 3.79
CA PHE A 275 -37.91 -6.34 3.69
C PHE A 275 -39.04 -6.88 2.81
N ILE A 276 -38.72 -7.56 1.69
CA ILE A 276 -39.71 -8.17 0.80
C ILE A 276 -40.39 -9.37 1.48
N LEU A 277 -39.63 -10.27 2.11
CA LEU A 277 -40.20 -11.44 2.78
C LEU A 277 -41.14 -11.11 3.97
N ARG A 278 -40.97 -9.92 4.56
CA ARG A 278 -41.83 -9.47 5.68
C ARG A 278 -43.02 -8.60 5.24
N GLU A 279 -43.20 -8.42 3.92
CA GLU A 279 -44.26 -7.54 3.35
C GLU A 279 -44.32 -6.13 3.95
N LEU A 280 -43.20 -5.70 4.56
CA LEU A 280 -43.11 -4.41 5.24
C LEU A 280 -43.20 -3.22 4.27
N VAL A 281 -42.78 -3.44 3.01
CA VAL A 281 -42.81 -2.41 1.95
C VAL A 281 -43.19 -3.10 0.64
N PRO A 282 -44.06 -2.53 -0.19
CA PRO A 282 -44.34 -3.04 -1.55
C PRO A 282 -43.03 -3.14 -2.34
N GLU A 283 -42.87 -4.20 -3.15
CA GLU A 283 -41.63 -4.54 -3.85
C GLU A 283 -41.06 -3.38 -4.68
N GLN A 284 -41.94 -2.59 -5.30
CA GLN A 284 -41.57 -1.43 -6.11
C GLN A 284 -40.85 -0.31 -5.29
N TYR A 285 -41.35 -0.03 -4.08
CA TYR A 285 -40.77 0.99 -3.19
C TYR A 285 -39.51 0.48 -2.47
N GLY A 286 -39.51 -0.82 -2.12
CA GLY A 286 -38.34 -1.46 -1.50
C GLY A 286 -37.10 -1.39 -2.39
N ALA A 287 -37.26 -1.70 -3.67
CA ALA A 287 -36.17 -1.63 -4.65
C ALA A 287 -35.64 -0.17 -4.80
N ALA A 288 -36.54 0.82 -4.89
CA ALA A 288 -36.16 2.22 -5.04
C ALA A 288 -35.40 2.76 -3.81
N ILE A 289 -35.88 2.43 -2.60
CA ILE A 289 -35.24 2.85 -1.35
C ILE A 289 -33.84 2.25 -1.22
N LEU A 290 -33.69 0.94 -1.47
CA LEU A 290 -32.42 0.23 -1.31
C LEU A 290 -31.39 0.66 -2.36
N THR A 291 -31.80 0.88 -3.63
CA THR A 291 -30.92 1.43 -4.66
C THR A 291 -30.47 2.85 -4.32
N SER A 292 -31.36 3.69 -3.83
CA SER A 292 -31.01 5.05 -3.41
C SER A 292 -30.06 5.04 -2.21
N LEU A 293 -30.29 4.15 -1.23
CA LEU A 293 -29.39 3.98 -0.09
C LEU A 293 -28.02 3.47 -0.50
N ALA A 294 -27.95 2.48 -1.41
CA ALA A 294 -26.70 1.95 -1.95
C ALA A 294 -25.92 3.02 -2.73
N ALA A 295 -26.63 3.82 -3.55
CA ALA A 295 -26.02 4.94 -4.27
C ALA A 295 -25.48 6.01 -3.32
N GLY A 296 -26.26 6.37 -2.28
CA GLY A 296 -25.83 7.29 -1.24
C GLY A 296 -24.60 6.82 -0.48
N LEU A 297 -24.59 5.53 -0.09
CA LEU A 297 -23.44 4.92 0.60
C LEU A 297 -22.21 4.87 -0.31
N SER A 298 -22.38 4.55 -1.60
CA SER A 298 -21.28 4.58 -2.59
C SER A 298 -20.73 5.99 -2.77
N MET A 299 -21.59 7.02 -2.76
CA MET A 299 -21.17 8.42 -2.82
C MET A 299 -20.37 8.82 -1.58
N VAL A 300 -20.83 8.46 -0.37
CA VAL A 300 -20.09 8.71 0.88
C VAL A 300 -18.72 8.02 0.83
N LEU A 301 -18.68 6.76 0.39
CA LEU A 301 -17.43 6.01 0.25
C LEU A 301 -16.46 6.70 -0.72
N LEU A 302 -16.97 7.19 -1.87
CA LEU A 302 -16.18 7.95 -2.84
C LEU A 302 -15.62 9.24 -2.22
N LEU A 303 -16.45 10.00 -1.50
CA LEU A 303 -16.00 11.23 -0.83
C LEU A 303 -14.92 10.96 0.22
N VAL A 304 -15.07 9.90 1.02
CA VAL A 304 -14.05 9.48 2.00
C VAL A 304 -12.76 9.08 1.30
N LEU A 305 -12.84 8.36 0.17
CA LEU A 305 -11.69 7.98 -0.64
C LEU A 305 -10.95 9.20 -1.18
N VAL A 306 -11.67 10.15 -1.79
CA VAL A 306 -11.10 11.40 -2.31
C VAL A 306 -10.43 12.20 -1.20
N TRP A 307 -11.11 12.36 -0.06
CA TRP A 307 -10.54 13.04 1.10
C TRP A 307 -9.24 12.36 1.58
N ARG A 308 -9.22 11.02 1.62
CA ARG A 308 -8.04 10.25 2.02
C ARG A 308 -6.87 10.40 1.05
N ILE A 309 -7.15 10.40 -0.26
CA ILE A 309 -6.13 10.62 -1.30
C ILE A 309 -5.53 12.02 -1.14
N ASN A 310 -6.37 13.05 -1.04
CA ASN A 310 -5.92 14.44 -0.90
C ASN A 310 -5.10 14.66 0.39
N SER A 311 -5.48 14.00 1.51
CA SER A 311 -4.70 14.09 2.74
C SER A 311 -3.33 13.44 2.63
N MET A 312 -3.21 12.34 1.87
CA MET A 312 -1.93 11.67 1.61
C MET A 312 -1.06 12.45 0.63
N GLU A 313 -1.66 13.09 -0.38
CA GLU A 313 -0.95 13.98 -1.30
C GLU A 313 -0.30 15.15 -0.55
N LYS A 314 -1.02 15.76 0.39
CA LYS A 314 -0.44 16.78 1.29
C LYS A 314 0.73 16.23 2.10
N GLU A 315 0.59 15.03 2.68
CA GLU A 315 1.67 14.41 3.45
C GLU A 315 2.93 14.17 2.60
N ILE A 316 2.77 13.77 1.32
CA ILE A 316 3.88 13.63 0.38
C ILE A 316 4.50 14.99 0.06
N HIS A 317 3.67 16.00 -0.21
CA HIS A 317 4.13 17.35 -0.51
C HIS A 317 4.91 17.95 0.68
N ASP A 318 4.44 17.73 1.91
CA ASP A 318 5.14 18.13 3.13
C ASP A 318 6.49 17.41 3.34
N LEU A 319 6.71 16.27 2.67
CA LEU A 319 8.00 15.56 2.69
C LEU A 319 8.99 16.10 1.67
N THR A 320 8.58 16.92 0.71
CA THR A 320 9.51 17.57 -0.22
C THR A 320 10.38 18.57 0.53
N LEU A 321 11.67 18.59 0.23
CA LEU A 321 12.62 19.53 0.82
C LEU A 321 12.93 20.70 -0.11
N ARG A 322 12.32 20.74 -1.30
CA ARG A 322 12.57 21.77 -2.31
C ARG A 322 11.31 22.57 -2.62
N ASP A 323 11.51 23.84 -2.96
CA ASP A 323 10.48 24.73 -3.51
C ASP A 323 10.32 24.46 -5.01
N GLU A 324 9.09 24.18 -5.45
CA GLU A 324 8.81 23.77 -6.83
C GLU A 324 9.08 24.87 -7.85
N LEU A 325 8.89 26.13 -7.47
CA LEU A 325 9.05 27.26 -8.37
C LEU A 325 10.52 27.60 -8.64
N THR A 326 11.35 27.53 -7.60
CA THR A 326 12.76 28.01 -7.66
C THR A 326 13.78 26.87 -7.66
N GLY A 327 13.38 25.64 -7.33
CA GLY A 327 14.28 24.49 -7.18
C GLY A 327 15.21 24.55 -5.95
N LEU A 328 15.20 25.65 -5.20
CA LEU A 328 15.93 25.81 -3.94
C LEU A 328 15.30 24.92 -2.84
N TYR A 329 15.99 24.78 -1.71
CA TYR A 329 15.36 24.15 -0.56
C TYR A 329 14.18 25.00 -0.05
N ASN A 330 13.08 24.37 0.34
CA ASN A 330 12.05 25.06 1.11
C ASN A 330 12.54 25.33 2.54
N MET A 331 11.77 26.04 3.34
CA MET A 331 12.12 26.38 4.72
C MET A 331 12.51 25.14 5.54
N ARG A 332 11.80 24.02 5.39
CA ARG A 332 12.09 22.77 6.10
C ARG A 332 13.42 22.16 5.66
N GLY A 333 13.65 22.08 4.33
CA GLY A 333 14.91 21.59 3.76
C GLY A 333 16.09 22.45 4.17
N PHE A 334 15.93 23.78 4.17
CA PHE A 334 16.94 24.71 4.61
C PHE A 334 17.34 24.48 6.07
N TYR A 335 16.39 24.41 7.01
CA TYR A 335 16.72 24.17 8.42
C TYR A 335 17.37 22.81 8.64
N LEU A 336 16.88 21.76 7.98
CA LEU A 336 17.43 20.40 8.11
C LEU A 336 18.91 20.35 7.70
N LEU A 337 19.25 20.89 6.54
CA LEU A 337 20.60 20.85 5.98
C LEU A 337 21.49 21.95 6.58
N GLY A 338 20.93 23.12 6.83
CA GLY A 338 21.64 24.23 7.42
C GLY A 338 22.10 23.97 8.85
N GLU A 339 21.28 23.29 9.67
CA GLU A 339 21.71 22.85 11.01
C GLU A 339 22.86 21.84 10.95
N GLN A 340 22.81 20.93 9.97
CA GLN A 340 23.91 19.99 9.76
C GLN A 340 25.19 20.72 9.38
N THR A 341 25.10 21.67 8.45
CA THR A 341 26.26 22.48 8.00
C THR A 341 26.83 23.35 9.13
N LEU A 342 25.96 23.95 9.95
CA LEU A 342 26.36 24.71 11.14
C LEU A 342 27.12 23.83 12.14
N ARG A 343 26.62 22.63 12.46
CA ARG A 343 27.31 21.71 13.36
C ARG A 343 28.67 21.26 12.82
N LEU A 344 28.78 21.06 11.51
CA LEU A 344 30.08 20.75 10.87
C LEU A 344 31.04 21.91 10.97
N ALA A 345 30.61 23.15 10.72
CA ALA A 345 31.43 24.37 10.86
C ALA A 345 31.89 24.57 12.31
N GLN A 346 30.99 24.39 13.29
CA GLN A 346 31.31 24.46 14.71
C GLN A 346 32.38 23.44 15.15
N ARG A 347 32.27 22.17 14.65
CA ARG A 347 33.28 21.14 14.95
C ARG A 347 34.62 21.39 14.32
N ALA A 348 34.61 22.00 13.14
CA ALA A 348 35.83 22.32 12.40
C ALA A 348 36.43 23.70 12.76
N GLU A 349 35.80 24.43 13.68
CA GLU A 349 36.17 25.81 14.09
C GLU A 349 36.21 26.76 12.88
N LEU A 350 35.35 26.55 11.89
CA LEU A 350 35.27 27.38 10.70
C LEU A 350 34.18 28.44 10.85
N PRO A 351 34.38 29.63 10.24
CA PRO A 351 33.37 30.67 10.25
C PRO A 351 32.10 30.19 9.51
N PHE A 352 30.94 30.60 10.01
CA PHE A 352 29.63 30.27 9.42
C PHE A 352 28.78 31.52 9.27
N SER A 353 28.18 31.71 8.10
CA SER A 353 27.34 32.87 7.83
C SER A 353 25.95 32.47 7.35
N VAL A 354 25.00 33.33 7.67
CA VAL A 354 23.64 33.31 7.15
C VAL A 354 23.34 34.60 6.44
N LEU A 355 22.83 34.53 5.23
CA LEU A 355 22.39 35.65 4.41
C LEU A 355 20.90 35.55 4.21
N PHE A 356 20.15 36.62 4.51
CA PHE A 356 18.72 36.75 4.25
C PHE A 356 18.49 37.74 3.10
N ILE A 357 17.64 37.37 2.13
CA ILE A 357 17.39 38.09 0.89
C ILE A 357 15.92 38.28 0.72
N ASP A 358 15.48 39.48 0.34
CA ASP A 358 14.09 39.79 0.05
C ASP A 358 13.98 40.44 -1.33
N LEU A 359 13.04 39.97 -2.16
CA LEU A 359 12.76 40.53 -3.48
C LEU A 359 11.88 41.78 -3.33
N ASP A 360 12.44 42.93 -3.53
CA ASP A 360 11.78 44.22 -3.36
C ASP A 360 10.61 44.41 -4.34
N GLY A 361 9.45 44.76 -3.83
CA GLY A 361 8.29 45.22 -4.63
C GLY A 361 7.50 44.14 -5.34
N LEU A 362 7.65 42.87 -4.98
CA LEU A 362 6.92 41.73 -5.60
C LEU A 362 5.40 41.98 -5.56
N LYS A 363 4.83 42.53 -4.50
CA LYS A 363 3.41 42.84 -4.44
C LYS A 363 2.97 43.79 -5.57
N LYS A 364 3.75 44.84 -5.81
CA LYS A 364 3.44 45.81 -6.90
C LYS A 364 3.55 45.16 -8.28
N ILE A 365 4.53 44.26 -8.46
CA ILE A 365 4.68 43.48 -9.69
C ILE A 365 3.45 42.62 -9.91
N ASN A 366 2.98 41.93 -8.88
CA ASN A 366 1.78 41.08 -8.94
C ASN A 366 0.51 41.89 -9.23
N ASP A 367 0.35 43.04 -8.57
CA ASP A 367 -0.82 43.87 -8.71
C ASP A 367 -0.90 44.50 -10.14
N ASP A 368 0.23 44.90 -10.72
CA ASP A 368 0.29 45.59 -12.00
C ASP A 368 0.48 44.67 -13.21
N LEU A 369 1.13 43.51 -13.06
CA LEU A 369 1.51 42.61 -14.16
C LEU A 369 0.97 41.19 -14.01
N GLY A 370 0.29 40.90 -12.89
CA GLY A 370 -0.29 39.59 -12.58
C GLY A 370 0.67 38.61 -11.91
N HIS A 371 0.11 37.59 -11.26
CA HIS A 371 0.85 36.59 -10.49
C HIS A 371 1.86 35.77 -11.31
N ASN A 372 1.58 35.51 -12.59
CA ASN A 372 2.51 34.80 -13.47
C ASN A 372 3.83 35.55 -13.65
N MET A 373 3.76 36.87 -13.76
CA MET A 373 4.96 37.71 -13.86
C MET A 373 5.73 37.70 -12.54
N GLY A 374 5.06 37.82 -11.40
CA GLY A 374 5.71 37.73 -10.10
C GLY A 374 6.39 36.36 -9.88
N SER A 375 5.77 35.28 -10.32
CA SER A 375 6.39 33.95 -10.31
C SER A 375 7.66 33.89 -11.18
N SER A 376 7.66 34.53 -12.34
CA SER A 376 8.87 34.64 -13.18
C SER A 376 10.01 35.39 -12.49
N TYR A 377 9.71 36.48 -11.76
CA TYR A 377 10.70 37.21 -10.96
C TYR A 377 11.26 36.36 -9.80
N LEU A 378 10.41 35.56 -9.17
CA LEU A 378 10.84 34.64 -8.12
C LEU A 378 11.74 33.53 -8.66
N ALA A 379 11.36 32.92 -9.78
CA ALA A 379 12.18 31.90 -10.44
C ALA A 379 13.56 32.45 -10.84
N GLU A 380 13.59 33.63 -11.44
CA GLU A 380 14.82 34.31 -11.83
C GLU A 380 15.69 34.67 -10.64
N THR A 381 15.08 35.11 -9.52
CA THR A 381 15.82 35.34 -8.25
C THR A 381 16.42 34.03 -7.75
N GLY A 382 15.71 32.92 -7.82
CA GLY A 382 16.20 31.60 -7.48
C GLY A 382 17.40 31.18 -8.34
N GLU A 383 17.37 31.43 -9.65
CA GLU A 383 18.51 31.20 -10.56
C GLU A 383 19.76 32.05 -10.17
N ILE A 384 19.54 33.31 -9.84
CA ILE A 384 20.63 34.20 -9.40
C ILE A 384 21.23 33.68 -8.10
N VAL A 385 20.42 33.27 -7.13
CA VAL A 385 20.89 32.68 -5.87
C VAL A 385 21.65 31.38 -6.15
N MET A 386 21.15 30.50 -7.01
CA MET A 386 21.84 29.25 -7.38
C MET A 386 23.20 29.52 -8.02
N ALA A 387 23.30 30.48 -8.92
CA ALA A 387 24.53 30.82 -9.63
C ALA A 387 25.56 31.59 -8.74
N CYS A 388 25.05 32.36 -7.76
CA CYS A 388 25.90 33.16 -6.88
C CYS A 388 26.61 32.33 -5.81
N PHE A 389 26.04 31.21 -5.35
CA PHE A 389 26.55 30.42 -4.23
C PHE A 389 26.98 29.02 -4.67
N ARG A 390 27.94 28.41 -3.95
CA ARG A 390 28.48 27.09 -4.23
C ARG A 390 27.44 26.01 -4.03
N GLU A 391 27.65 24.84 -4.61
CA GLU A 391 26.76 23.67 -4.43
C GLU A 391 26.69 23.23 -2.96
N THR A 392 27.79 23.36 -2.24
CA THR A 392 27.91 23.04 -0.80
C THR A 392 27.15 23.99 0.12
N ASP A 393 26.81 25.20 -0.37
CA ASP A 393 26.05 26.17 0.41
C ASP A 393 24.56 25.83 0.41
N VAL A 394 23.92 25.91 1.56
CA VAL A 394 22.50 25.63 1.70
C VAL A 394 21.67 26.84 1.28
N LYS A 395 20.91 26.72 0.19
CA LYS A 395 20.14 27.79 -0.44
C LYS A 395 18.65 27.45 -0.31
N GLY A 396 17.87 28.32 0.32
CA GLY A 396 16.45 28.09 0.57
C GLY A 396 15.57 29.27 0.20
N ARG A 397 14.29 28.96 -0.11
CA ARG A 397 13.20 29.93 -0.17
C ARG A 397 12.26 29.69 0.99
N PHE A 398 12.03 30.72 1.82
CA PHE A 398 11.21 30.59 3.04
C PHE A 398 9.72 30.78 2.77
N GLY A 399 9.38 31.51 1.76
CA GLY A 399 8.04 31.79 1.32
C GLY A 399 7.93 33.17 0.67
N GLY A 400 6.89 33.41 -0.10
CA GLY A 400 6.70 34.69 -0.74
C GLY A 400 7.94 35.17 -1.52
N ASP A 401 8.53 36.28 -1.10
CA ASP A 401 9.67 36.99 -1.65
C ASP A 401 11.00 36.75 -0.89
N GLU A 402 11.02 35.81 0.08
CA GLU A 402 12.13 35.63 1.03
C GLU A 402 13.03 34.43 0.64
N PHE A 403 14.33 34.68 0.55
CA PHE A 403 15.34 33.66 0.28
C PHE A 403 16.44 33.71 1.37
N VAL A 404 17.00 32.54 1.66
CA VAL A 404 18.03 32.43 2.71
C VAL A 404 19.17 31.54 2.21
N VAL A 405 20.42 31.94 2.52
CA VAL A 405 21.62 31.16 2.23
C VAL A 405 22.41 30.96 3.51
N ALA A 406 22.93 29.76 3.73
CA ALA A 406 23.79 29.43 4.86
C ALA A 406 24.99 28.63 4.39
N GLY A 407 26.16 28.93 4.93
CA GLY A 407 27.38 28.23 4.55
C GLY A 407 28.62 28.70 5.32
N GLN A 408 29.77 28.14 4.98
CA GLN A 408 31.05 28.46 5.58
C GLN A 408 31.66 29.68 4.90
N PHE A 409 31.25 30.87 5.32
CA PHE A 409 31.79 32.12 4.85
C PHE A 409 32.39 32.90 6.01
N SER A 410 33.55 33.52 5.78
CA SER A 410 34.06 34.61 6.63
C SER A 410 33.27 35.89 6.40
N MET A 411 33.43 36.89 7.27
CA MET A 411 32.78 38.20 7.14
C MET A 411 33.03 38.82 5.76
N VAL A 412 34.30 38.83 5.31
CA VAL A 412 34.69 39.36 3.99
C VAL A 412 34.06 38.52 2.86
N GLY A 413 34.01 37.19 3.06
CA GLY A 413 33.42 36.28 2.04
C GLY A 413 31.92 36.50 1.82
N ILE A 414 31.16 36.72 2.90
CA ILE A 414 29.72 36.95 2.79
C ILE A 414 29.40 38.35 2.24
N GLU A 415 30.20 39.37 2.56
CA GLU A 415 30.08 40.72 1.99
C GLU A 415 30.31 40.71 0.48
N LEU A 416 31.33 40.01 0.03
CA LEU A 416 31.59 39.81 -1.42
C LEU A 416 30.46 39.05 -2.10
N ALA A 417 29.93 38.02 -1.45
CA ALA A 417 28.79 37.26 -1.99
C ALA A 417 27.52 38.13 -2.09
N ALA A 418 27.23 38.93 -1.07
CA ALA A 418 26.10 39.87 -1.08
C ALA A 418 26.26 40.93 -2.19
N SER A 419 27.45 41.46 -2.38
CA SER A 419 27.76 42.42 -3.47
C SER A 419 27.64 41.77 -4.84
N ARG A 420 28.14 40.54 -5.01
CA ARG A 420 27.99 39.76 -6.26
C ARG A 420 26.54 39.47 -6.59
N LEU A 421 25.73 39.12 -5.60
CA LEU A 421 24.28 38.86 -5.78
C LEU A 421 23.56 40.09 -6.32
N LYS A 422 23.85 41.29 -5.77
CA LYS A 422 23.27 42.54 -6.24
C LYS A 422 23.73 42.89 -7.68
N SER A 423 25.04 42.74 -7.95
CA SER A 423 25.56 42.93 -9.30
C SER A 423 24.96 42.00 -10.35
N MET A 424 24.72 40.74 -10.00
CA MET A 424 24.04 39.80 -10.91
C MET A 424 22.58 40.23 -11.19
N ALA A 425 21.87 40.75 -10.19
CA ALA A 425 20.52 41.28 -10.40
C ALA A 425 20.55 42.52 -11.32
N GLU A 426 21.52 43.40 -11.17
CA GLU A 426 21.73 44.57 -12.05
C GLU A 426 22.07 44.14 -13.47
N GLN A 427 22.94 43.17 -13.68
CA GLN A 427 23.24 42.59 -14.99
C GLN A 427 22.01 42.01 -15.69
N ARG A 428 21.17 41.31 -14.94
CA ARG A 428 19.88 40.79 -15.46
C ARG A 428 18.95 41.92 -15.87
N ASN A 429 18.89 43.03 -15.11
CA ASN A 429 18.11 44.21 -15.46
C ASN A 429 18.62 44.89 -16.73
N ALA A 430 19.96 44.94 -16.94
CA ALA A 430 20.55 45.50 -18.13
C ALA A 430 20.30 44.65 -19.40
N ALA A 431 20.21 43.33 -19.24
CA ALA A 431 19.97 42.39 -20.34
C ALA A 431 18.52 42.37 -20.83
N VAL A 432 17.54 42.72 -19.97
CA VAL A 432 16.12 42.63 -20.28
C VAL A 432 15.41 43.95 -19.90
N ALA A 433 14.85 44.64 -20.88
CA ALA A 433 13.99 45.80 -20.61
C ALA A 433 12.73 45.39 -19.87
N ARG A 434 12.56 45.86 -18.64
CA ARG A 434 11.43 45.52 -17.79
C ARG A 434 10.83 46.75 -17.09
N LYS A 435 9.52 46.73 -16.85
CA LYS A 435 8.81 47.85 -16.19
C LYS A 435 9.28 48.04 -14.73
N TYR A 436 9.58 46.97 -14.03
CA TYR A 436 10.10 46.95 -12.67
C TYR A 436 11.46 46.26 -12.65
N PRO A 437 12.54 46.92 -12.23
CA PRO A 437 13.86 46.29 -12.10
C PRO A 437 13.83 45.27 -10.94
N LEU A 438 14.52 44.16 -11.12
CA LEU A 438 14.78 43.19 -10.09
C LEU A 438 15.70 43.82 -9.04
N SER A 439 15.18 44.02 -7.84
CA SER A 439 15.88 44.67 -6.71
C SER A 439 15.84 43.76 -5.50
N LEU A 440 17.00 43.57 -4.87
CA LEU A 440 17.17 42.66 -3.73
C LEU A 440 17.61 43.43 -2.51
N SER A 441 16.93 43.30 -1.37
CA SER A 441 17.38 43.72 -0.05
C SER A 441 18.06 42.57 0.65
N VAL A 442 19.24 42.76 1.23
CA VAL A 442 20.14 41.71 1.71
C VAL A 442 20.66 42.05 3.10
N GLY A 443 20.50 41.11 4.04
CA GLY A 443 21.12 41.18 5.36
C GLY A 443 21.91 39.92 5.67
N TYR A 444 22.99 40.03 6.41
CA TYR A 444 23.80 38.86 6.76
C TYR A 444 24.37 38.96 8.18
N VAL A 445 24.69 37.77 8.70
CA VAL A 445 25.34 37.59 10.01
C VAL A 445 26.40 36.51 9.88
N THR A 446 27.58 36.77 10.48
CA THR A 446 28.69 35.80 10.54
C THR A 446 28.98 35.44 11.99
N LEU A 447 29.24 34.17 12.22
CA LEU A 447 29.89 33.65 13.42
C LEU A 447 31.37 33.39 13.09
N ASP A 448 32.25 34.16 13.67
CA ASP A 448 33.70 34.02 13.46
C ASP A 448 34.37 33.05 14.45
N HIS A 449 33.65 32.66 15.52
CA HIS A 449 34.12 31.73 16.56
C HIS A 449 33.06 30.71 16.89
N PRO A 450 33.44 29.53 17.46
CA PRO A 450 32.47 28.53 17.91
C PRO A 450 31.52 29.17 18.92
N SER A 451 30.27 29.24 18.53
CA SER A 451 29.15 29.76 19.32
C SER A 451 28.11 28.67 19.52
N THR A 452 27.38 28.75 20.61
CA THR A 452 26.25 27.89 20.89
C THR A 452 24.94 28.37 20.25
N GLU A 453 25.01 29.44 19.43
CA GLU A 453 23.82 29.98 18.75
C GLU A 453 23.23 28.97 17.78
N SER A 454 21.90 28.89 17.77
CA SER A 454 21.14 28.04 16.85
C SER A 454 21.04 28.70 15.47
N LEU A 455 20.88 27.86 14.42
CA LEU A 455 20.62 28.36 13.07
C LEU A 455 19.40 29.31 13.03
N LYS A 456 18.40 29.02 13.82
CA LYS A 456 17.16 29.83 13.90
C LYS A 456 17.46 31.28 14.39
N GLU A 457 18.36 31.42 15.36
CA GLU A 457 18.76 32.73 15.87
C GLU A 457 19.58 33.49 14.85
N LEU A 458 20.49 32.82 14.12
CA LEU A 458 21.26 33.43 13.04
C LEU A 458 20.35 33.92 11.90
N VAL A 459 19.37 33.15 11.51
CA VAL A 459 18.38 33.53 10.50
C VAL A 459 17.61 34.77 10.95
N ARG A 460 17.13 34.79 12.20
CA ARG A 460 16.44 35.97 12.77
C ARG A 460 17.29 37.24 12.72
N ARG A 461 18.58 37.17 13.08
CA ARG A 461 19.49 38.30 13.05
C ARG A 461 19.79 38.75 11.63
N ALA A 462 19.92 37.84 10.68
CA ALA A 462 20.12 38.16 9.27
C ALA A 462 18.89 38.84 8.67
N ASP A 463 17.66 38.39 9.02
CA ASP A 463 16.40 39.03 8.66
C ASP A 463 16.33 40.47 9.20
N GLU A 464 16.66 40.71 10.49
CA GLU A 464 16.71 42.05 11.07
C GLU A 464 17.69 42.97 10.35
N ALA A 465 18.83 42.43 9.90
CA ALA A 465 19.79 43.17 9.11
C ALA A 465 19.25 43.52 7.72
N MET A 466 18.60 42.58 7.03
CA MET A 466 17.94 42.80 5.76
C MET A 466 16.83 43.86 5.87
N TYR A 467 15.99 43.77 6.91
CA TYR A 467 14.93 44.75 7.12
C TYR A 467 15.44 46.17 7.31
N ARG A 468 16.58 46.35 7.99
CA ARG A 468 17.26 47.65 8.11
C ARG A 468 17.69 48.19 6.73
N GLU A 469 18.27 47.35 5.87
CA GLU A 469 18.64 47.76 4.51
C GLU A 469 17.36 48.11 3.69
N LYS A 470 16.31 47.31 3.76
CA LYS A 470 15.04 47.54 3.05
C LYS A 470 14.43 48.89 3.43
N ARG A 471 14.47 49.24 4.72
CA ARG A 471 13.99 50.56 5.20
C ARG A 471 14.85 51.72 4.68
N SER A 472 16.17 51.60 4.69
CA SER A 472 17.06 52.66 4.19
C SER A 472 16.83 52.93 2.68
N LYS A 473 16.62 51.88 1.88
CA LYS A 473 16.25 52.01 0.46
C LYS A 473 14.93 52.72 0.25
N LYS A 474 13.89 52.45 1.09
CA LYS A 474 12.62 53.13 1.00
C LYS A 474 12.76 54.65 1.28
N VAL A 475 13.53 55.01 2.29
CA VAL A 475 13.77 56.44 2.62
C VAL A 475 14.54 57.13 1.50
N ALA A 476 15.50 56.48 0.87
CA ALA A 476 16.28 57.05 -0.25
C ALA A 476 15.49 57.21 -1.55
N ARG A 477 14.33 56.52 -1.70
CA ARG A 477 13.44 56.58 -2.87
C ARG A 477 12.24 57.52 -2.68
N ALA A 478 11.96 57.95 -1.44
CA ALA A 478 10.91 58.88 -1.10
C ALA A 478 11.44 60.34 -1.16
#